data_07eacc665e043efd79a9d38b4479e032
#
_entry.id   07eacc665e043efd79a9d38b4479e032
#
_cell.length_a   1.000
_cell.length_b   1.000
_cell.length_c   1.000
_cell.angle_alpha   90.00
_cell.angle_beta   90.00
_cell.angle_gamma   90.00
#
_symmetry.space_group_name_H-M   'P 1'
#
loop_
_entity.id
_entity.type
_entity.pdbx_description
1 polymer ?
#
loop_
_entity_poly.entity_id
_entity_poly.type
_entity_poly.pdbx_seq_one_letter_code
_entity_poly.pdbx_strand_id
1 'polypeptide(L)'
;MKSAGAIQKNTEKRESHDVLFSLCENAADKLILLVLLGSVLLFILWPIACIALRSLRGADGGVSFAMFGTVLRQYGESLRNSVFVGVFTAVLSTILSLSAALVCATARGWKKTLCMIIMLVAMVSPPFVSSLAYIQLYGRRGWITYRLLHLSLNPYNRWGVILMQSISFVPLNAMFLSGILEKLDEGSLRSARDLGASGGAILRDIVLPLIRPATLVCLLLSFVRSLADFGTPIIIGGRFSTLAADIYLQVVGYSDLEKSSAMNMFLLVPSIIFFFIYRALMRRSDKLTKGSRASQGGLGLTLPHCGAMGWGMIALSTVFFVMIVLQYGCVFLSGFLKSTKGVYSFTLQYWDQLWRIGSSTMLRSVEYALIVSIAGTVFA
;
A
#
# COMPACT_ATOMS: atom_id res chain seq x y z
N MET A 1 -9.22 -21.23 -36.72
CA MET A 1 -9.11 -20.46 -35.48
C MET A 1 -7.66 -20.21 -34.98
N LYS A 2 -6.66 -21.03 -35.33
CA LYS A 2 -5.23 -20.82 -34.92
C LYS A 2 -4.51 -19.72 -35.70
N SER A 3 -4.92 -19.40 -36.94
CA SER A 3 -4.28 -18.37 -37.79
C SER A 3 -4.62 -16.93 -37.41
N ALA A 4 -5.82 -16.66 -36.89
CA ALA A 4 -6.25 -15.33 -36.45
C ALA A 4 -5.49 -14.84 -35.22
N GLY A 5 -5.21 -15.74 -34.28
CA GLY A 5 -4.42 -15.42 -33.08
C GLY A 5 -2.94 -15.14 -33.34
N ALA A 6 -2.36 -15.74 -34.38
CA ALA A 6 -0.97 -15.49 -34.79
C ALA A 6 -0.83 -14.14 -35.50
N ILE A 7 -1.84 -13.75 -36.27
CA ILE A 7 -1.86 -12.47 -36.98
C ILE A 7 -2.01 -11.32 -35.97
N GLN A 8 -2.89 -11.46 -34.99
CA GLN A 8 -3.11 -10.44 -33.95
C GLN A 8 -1.89 -10.25 -33.04
N LYS A 9 -1.17 -11.33 -32.72
CA LYS A 9 0.07 -11.29 -31.93
C LYS A 9 1.23 -10.65 -32.68
N ASN A 10 1.27 -10.82 -33.99
CA ASN A 10 2.26 -10.18 -34.87
C ASN A 10 1.96 -8.70 -35.10
N THR A 11 0.68 -8.28 -35.13
CA THR A 11 0.28 -6.87 -35.26
C THR A 11 0.60 -6.10 -33.96
N GLU A 12 0.28 -6.63 -32.78
CA GLU A 12 0.66 -6.01 -31.51
C GLU A 12 2.19 -5.92 -31.32
N LYS A 13 2.94 -6.89 -31.83
CA LYS A 13 4.40 -6.88 -31.77
C LYS A 13 5.02 -5.89 -32.77
N ARG A 14 4.39 -5.68 -33.92
CA ARG A 14 4.78 -4.66 -34.89
C ARG A 14 4.42 -3.25 -34.39
N GLU A 15 3.21 -3.01 -33.89
CA GLU A 15 2.83 -1.71 -33.34
C GLU A 15 3.74 -1.29 -32.17
N SER A 16 4.11 -2.18 -31.26
CA SER A 16 5.05 -1.86 -30.18
C SER A 16 6.48 -1.63 -30.67
N HIS A 17 6.87 -2.28 -31.75
CA HIS A 17 8.19 -2.08 -32.37
C HIS A 17 8.26 -0.79 -33.18
N ASP A 18 7.18 -0.46 -33.91
CA ASP A 18 7.09 0.74 -34.72
C ASP A 18 6.97 2.01 -33.86
N VAL A 19 6.28 1.95 -32.70
CA VAL A 19 6.24 3.05 -31.73
C VAL A 19 7.61 3.30 -31.08
N LEU A 20 8.36 2.27 -30.76
CA LEU A 20 9.75 2.41 -30.24
C LEU A 20 10.69 2.93 -31.34
N PHE A 21 10.49 2.55 -32.59
CA PHE A 21 11.31 3.00 -33.72
C PHE A 21 11.03 4.46 -34.12
N SER A 22 9.75 4.88 -34.11
CA SER A 22 9.35 6.25 -34.42
C SER A 22 9.77 7.25 -33.32
N LEU A 23 9.85 6.81 -32.05
CA LEU A 23 10.38 7.63 -30.96
C LEU A 23 11.90 7.87 -31.06
N CYS A 24 12.62 7.11 -31.88
CA CYS A 24 14.05 7.23 -32.04
C CYS A 24 14.53 8.03 -33.26
N GLU A 25 13.64 8.66 -34.01
CA GLU A 25 14.05 9.40 -35.23
C GLU A 25 14.76 10.74 -34.93
N ASN A 26 14.49 11.37 -33.80
CA ASN A 26 15.12 12.65 -33.41
C ASN A 26 16.27 12.44 -32.41
N ALA A 27 17.36 13.18 -32.57
CA ALA A 27 18.53 13.14 -31.67
C ALA A 27 18.16 13.51 -30.22
N ALA A 28 17.18 14.38 -30.04
CA ALA A 28 16.68 14.79 -28.73
C ALA A 28 15.98 13.61 -27.99
N ASP A 29 15.17 12.83 -28.70
CA ASP A 29 14.46 11.67 -28.12
C ASP A 29 15.43 10.58 -27.71
N LYS A 30 16.50 10.37 -28.50
CA LYS A 30 17.58 9.44 -28.14
C LYS A 30 18.32 9.88 -26.88
N LEU A 31 18.59 11.19 -26.75
CA LEU A 31 19.25 11.75 -25.56
C LEU A 31 18.38 11.60 -24.32
N ILE A 32 17.09 11.91 -24.41
CA ILE A 32 16.13 11.74 -23.32
C ILE A 32 16.06 10.27 -22.89
N LEU A 33 15.91 9.35 -23.86
CA LEU A 33 15.88 7.91 -23.58
C LEU A 33 17.17 7.42 -22.90
N LEU A 34 18.33 7.90 -23.34
CA LEU A 34 19.62 7.55 -22.77
C LEU A 34 19.76 8.06 -21.33
N VAL A 35 19.32 9.29 -21.04
CA VAL A 35 19.31 9.88 -19.70
C VAL A 35 18.36 9.11 -18.78
N LEU A 36 17.16 8.77 -19.24
CA LEU A 36 16.20 7.97 -18.48
C LEU A 36 16.74 6.57 -18.19
N LEU A 37 17.28 5.89 -19.21
CA LEU A 37 17.86 4.56 -19.04
C LEU A 37 19.08 4.60 -18.10
N GLY A 38 19.95 5.59 -18.27
CA GLY A 38 21.10 5.83 -17.39
C GLY A 38 20.70 6.10 -15.95
N SER A 39 19.63 6.89 -15.73
CA SER A 39 19.12 7.16 -14.39
C SER A 39 18.55 5.89 -13.73
N VAL A 40 17.81 5.08 -14.46
CA VAL A 40 17.31 3.78 -13.95
C VAL A 40 18.47 2.83 -13.61
N LEU A 41 19.47 2.75 -14.46
CA LEU A 41 20.66 1.93 -14.22
C LEU A 41 21.41 2.40 -12.97
N LEU A 42 21.64 3.72 -12.84
CA LEU A 42 22.43 4.30 -11.76
C LEU A 42 21.70 4.33 -10.42
N PHE A 43 20.44 4.75 -10.40
CA PHE A 43 19.70 4.99 -9.14
C PHE A 43 18.88 3.78 -8.68
N ILE A 44 18.56 2.83 -9.55
CA ILE A 44 17.75 1.65 -9.19
C ILE A 44 18.59 0.39 -9.27
N LEU A 45 19.16 0.07 -10.43
CA LEU A 45 19.82 -1.22 -10.61
C LEU A 45 21.17 -1.29 -9.92
N TRP A 46 21.94 -0.21 -9.93
CA TRP A 46 23.26 -0.16 -9.27
C TRP A 46 23.19 -0.40 -7.76
N PRO A 47 22.33 0.28 -6.96
CA PRO A 47 22.20 -0.03 -5.54
C PRO A 47 21.76 -1.47 -5.27
N ILE A 48 20.83 -2.02 -6.07
CA ILE A 48 20.41 -3.42 -5.94
C ILE A 48 21.58 -4.38 -6.23
N ALA A 49 22.34 -4.11 -7.28
CA ALA A 49 23.54 -4.89 -7.61
C ALA A 49 24.59 -4.80 -6.48
N CYS A 50 24.83 -3.63 -5.92
CA CYS A 50 25.74 -3.44 -4.79
C CYS A 50 25.30 -4.26 -3.56
N ILE A 51 24.01 -4.27 -3.22
CA ILE A 51 23.47 -5.08 -2.14
C ILE A 51 23.65 -6.57 -2.44
N ALA A 52 23.35 -7.01 -3.66
CA ALA A 52 23.52 -8.39 -4.09
C ALA A 52 24.99 -8.83 -4.01
N LEU A 53 25.92 -8.01 -4.51
CA LEU A 53 27.35 -8.30 -4.45
C LEU A 53 27.88 -8.34 -3.01
N ARG A 54 27.43 -7.40 -2.15
CA ARG A 54 27.81 -7.41 -0.73
C ARG A 54 27.28 -8.63 0.01
N SER A 55 26.06 -9.09 -0.31
CA SER A 55 25.48 -10.28 0.32
C SER A 55 26.26 -11.57 0.04
N LEU A 56 27.03 -11.59 -1.06
CA LEU A 56 27.85 -12.71 -1.49
C LEU A 56 29.31 -12.60 -1.02
N ARG A 57 29.69 -11.51 -0.35
CA ARG A 57 31.08 -11.30 0.07
C ARG A 57 31.38 -12.12 1.32
N GLY A 58 32.34 -13.02 1.23
CA GLY A 58 32.86 -13.77 2.36
C GLY A 58 33.90 -13.00 3.15
N ALA A 59 34.20 -13.45 4.38
CA ALA A 59 35.24 -12.88 5.24
C ALA A 59 36.61 -12.78 4.58
N ASP A 60 36.89 -13.68 3.64
CA ASP A 60 38.15 -13.74 2.91
C ASP A 60 38.15 -12.89 1.61
N GLY A 61 37.10 -12.08 1.39
CA GLY A 61 36.95 -11.28 0.18
C GLY A 61 36.49 -12.04 -1.06
N GLY A 62 36.32 -13.36 -0.98
CA GLY A 62 35.79 -14.23 -2.03
C GLY A 62 34.26 -14.30 -2.02
N VAL A 63 33.69 -15.02 -3.01
CA VAL A 63 32.25 -15.30 -3.06
C VAL A 63 31.91 -16.42 -2.05
N SER A 64 31.00 -16.14 -1.11
CA SER A 64 30.57 -17.11 -0.10
C SER A 64 29.06 -17.04 0.14
N PHE A 65 28.44 -18.20 0.27
CA PHE A 65 27.05 -18.33 0.68
C PHE A 65 26.87 -18.57 2.19
N ALA A 66 27.95 -18.57 2.97
CA ALA A 66 27.91 -18.86 4.39
C ALA A 66 27.04 -17.88 5.19
N MET A 67 27.03 -16.60 4.76
CA MET A 67 26.21 -15.56 5.38
C MET A 67 24.70 -15.87 5.30
N PHE A 68 24.23 -16.45 4.18
CA PHE A 68 22.84 -16.85 4.04
C PHE A 68 22.44 -17.94 5.04
N GLY A 69 23.31 -18.91 5.28
CA GLY A 69 23.10 -19.94 6.30
C GLY A 69 23.06 -19.34 7.72
N THR A 70 23.93 -18.39 8.01
CA THR A 70 23.95 -17.67 9.29
C THR A 70 22.68 -16.86 9.50
N VAL A 71 22.25 -16.11 8.47
CA VAL A 71 21.00 -15.32 8.49
C VAL A 71 19.80 -16.23 8.71
N LEU A 72 19.71 -17.35 8.01
CA LEU A 72 18.58 -18.26 8.14
C LEU A 72 18.49 -18.87 9.55
N ARG A 73 19.64 -19.19 10.18
CA ARG A 73 19.69 -19.70 11.55
C ARG A 73 19.30 -18.64 12.58
N GLN A 74 19.78 -17.40 12.42
CA GLN A 74 19.58 -16.32 13.39
C GLN A 74 18.24 -15.60 13.21
N TYR A 75 17.80 -15.39 11.97
CA TYR A 75 16.62 -14.57 11.61
C TYR A 75 15.52 -15.36 10.89
N GLY A 76 15.59 -16.69 10.87
CA GLY A 76 14.57 -17.54 10.26
C GLY A 76 13.19 -17.36 10.89
N GLU A 77 13.14 -17.05 12.18
CA GLU A 77 11.88 -16.71 12.87
C GLU A 77 11.31 -15.39 12.35
N SER A 78 12.13 -14.35 12.22
CA SER A 78 11.71 -13.06 11.70
C SER A 78 11.27 -13.14 10.23
N LEU A 79 11.90 -13.99 9.43
CA LEU A 79 11.48 -14.28 8.06
C LEU A 79 10.09 -14.95 8.03
N ARG A 80 9.87 -15.97 8.85
CA ARG A 80 8.55 -16.62 9.00
C ARG A 80 7.49 -15.64 9.47
N ASN A 81 7.83 -14.79 10.42
CA ASN A 81 6.97 -13.73 10.93
C ASN A 81 6.60 -12.72 9.83
N SER A 82 7.56 -12.32 8.99
CA SER A 82 7.30 -11.42 7.86
C SER A 82 6.32 -12.01 6.87
N VAL A 83 6.48 -13.28 6.50
CA VAL A 83 5.54 -13.97 5.59
C VAL A 83 4.16 -14.09 6.23
N PHE A 84 4.10 -14.46 7.51
CA PHE A 84 2.84 -14.56 8.24
C PHE A 84 2.10 -13.22 8.27
N VAL A 85 2.76 -12.15 8.72
CA VAL A 85 2.17 -10.80 8.73
C VAL A 85 1.78 -10.38 7.32
N GLY A 86 2.65 -10.60 6.33
CA GLY A 86 2.41 -10.26 4.94
C GLY A 86 1.13 -10.89 4.38
N VAL A 87 0.92 -12.18 4.60
CA VAL A 87 -0.27 -12.89 4.12
C VAL A 87 -1.53 -12.35 4.80
N PHE A 88 -1.55 -12.27 6.13
CA PHE A 88 -2.73 -11.81 6.86
C PHE A 88 -3.06 -10.34 6.58
N THR A 89 -2.04 -9.48 6.52
CA THR A 89 -2.20 -8.07 6.13
C THR A 89 -2.74 -7.94 4.71
N ALA A 90 -2.20 -8.70 3.75
CA ALA A 90 -2.65 -8.66 2.37
C ALA A 90 -4.13 -9.04 2.23
N VAL A 91 -4.55 -10.12 2.90
CA VAL A 91 -5.95 -10.56 2.88
C VAL A 91 -6.85 -9.53 3.54
N LEU A 92 -6.53 -9.09 4.75
CA LEU A 92 -7.36 -8.15 5.51
C LEU A 92 -7.44 -6.78 4.82
N SER A 93 -6.31 -6.24 4.36
CA SER A 93 -6.31 -4.96 3.63
C SER A 93 -7.10 -5.03 2.33
N THR A 94 -7.03 -6.15 1.61
CA THR A 94 -7.77 -6.33 0.34
C THR A 94 -9.27 -6.39 0.58
N ILE A 95 -9.72 -7.11 1.61
CA ILE A 95 -11.15 -7.18 1.98
C ILE A 95 -11.67 -5.79 2.38
N LEU A 96 -10.93 -5.07 3.22
CA LEU A 96 -11.29 -3.71 3.63
C LEU A 96 -11.28 -2.74 2.44
N SER A 97 -10.27 -2.84 1.57
CA SER A 97 -10.15 -1.99 0.38
C SER A 97 -11.26 -2.21 -0.62
N LEU A 98 -11.65 -3.48 -0.85
CA LEU A 98 -12.77 -3.81 -1.71
C LEU A 98 -14.08 -3.24 -1.17
N SER A 99 -14.29 -3.38 0.14
CA SER A 99 -15.49 -2.84 0.81
C SER A 99 -15.53 -1.32 0.72
N ALA A 100 -14.40 -0.62 1.01
CA ALA A 100 -14.30 0.84 0.91
C ALA A 100 -14.47 1.33 -0.53
N ALA A 101 -13.86 0.65 -1.51
CA ALA A 101 -13.99 0.98 -2.93
C ALA A 101 -15.44 0.88 -3.42
N LEU A 102 -16.15 -0.18 -3.06
CA LEU A 102 -17.57 -0.37 -3.41
C LEU A 102 -18.46 0.70 -2.78
N VAL A 103 -18.23 1.05 -1.52
CA VAL A 103 -18.95 2.15 -0.86
C VAL A 103 -18.68 3.47 -1.57
N CYS A 104 -17.44 3.78 -1.90
CA CYS A 104 -17.10 5.01 -2.63
C CYS A 104 -17.67 5.06 -4.04
N ALA A 105 -17.60 3.95 -4.79
CA ALA A 105 -18.12 3.86 -6.17
C ALA A 105 -19.65 3.94 -6.21
N THR A 106 -20.35 3.53 -5.15
CA THR A 106 -21.82 3.62 -5.05
C THR A 106 -22.31 4.88 -4.36
N ALA A 107 -21.45 5.58 -3.65
CA ALA A 107 -21.76 6.85 -3.00
C ALA A 107 -21.98 7.96 -4.04
N ARG A 108 -22.89 8.92 -3.73
CA ARG A 108 -23.22 10.06 -4.61
C ARG A 108 -23.04 11.38 -3.85
N GLY A 109 -22.76 12.42 -4.64
CA GLY A 109 -22.63 13.79 -4.13
C GLY A 109 -21.55 13.91 -3.03
N TRP A 110 -21.84 14.69 -1.99
CA TRP A 110 -20.91 15.01 -0.90
C TRP A 110 -20.36 13.79 -0.16
N LYS A 111 -21.13 12.68 -0.10
CA LYS A 111 -20.66 11.43 0.58
C LYS A 111 -19.49 10.81 -0.15
N LYS A 112 -19.51 10.78 -1.50
CA LYS A 112 -18.38 10.31 -2.32
C LYS A 112 -17.15 11.18 -2.07
N THR A 113 -17.33 12.49 -2.13
CA THR A 113 -16.24 13.46 -1.90
C THR A 113 -15.63 13.29 -0.50
N LEU A 114 -16.46 13.14 0.54
CA LEU A 114 -15.98 12.93 1.89
C LEU A 114 -15.16 11.64 2.02
N CYS A 115 -15.66 10.53 1.49
CA CYS A 115 -14.91 9.26 1.50
C CYS A 115 -13.56 9.40 0.79
N MET A 116 -13.53 10.05 -0.37
CA MET A 116 -12.29 10.30 -1.12
C MET A 116 -11.32 11.19 -0.35
N ILE A 117 -11.78 12.28 0.27
CA ILE A 117 -10.93 13.17 1.08
C ILE A 117 -10.32 12.41 2.25
N ILE A 118 -11.11 11.61 2.97
CA ILE A 118 -10.59 10.82 4.10
C ILE A 118 -9.51 9.85 3.62
N MET A 119 -9.71 9.17 2.48
CA MET A 119 -8.71 8.26 1.92
C MET A 119 -7.46 9.00 1.44
N LEU A 120 -7.59 10.18 0.81
CA LEU A 120 -6.45 10.99 0.38
C LEU A 120 -5.61 11.45 1.58
N VAL A 121 -6.25 11.97 2.62
CA VAL A 121 -5.57 12.39 3.85
C VAL A 121 -4.82 11.21 4.48
N ALA A 122 -5.46 10.03 4.54
CA ALA A 122 -4.85 8.83 5.07
C ALA A 122 -3.68 8.32 4.21
N MET A 123 -3.73 8.47 2.88
CA MET A 123 -2.68 8.08 1.96
C MET A 123 -1.44 8.97 2.05
N VAL A 124 -1.62 10.28 2.22
CA VAL A 124 -0.54 11.26 2.29
C VAL A 124 0.17 11.24 3.65
N SER A 125 -0.52 10.78 4.69
CA SER A 125 0.02 10.77 6.05
C SER A 125 1.23 9.84 6.20
N PRO A 126 2.28 10.27 6.93
CA PRO A 126 3.43 9.42 7.24
C PRO A 126 3.02 8.17 8.04
N PRO A 127 3.63 6.99 7.77
CA PRO A 127 3.27 5.72 8.44
C PRO A 127 3.37 5.78 9.96
N PHE A 128 4.32 6.56 10.50
CA PHE A 128 4.52 6.71 11.94
C PHE A 128 3.33 7.37 12.65
N VAL A 129 2.60 8.25 11.97
CA VAL A 129 1.43 8.94 12.53
C VAL A 129 0.34 7.92 12.91
N SER A 130 0.04 6.98 12.02
CA SER A 130 -0.93 5.92 12.29
C SER A 130 -0.50 5.03 13.45
N SER A 131 0.79 4.69 13.53
CA SER A 131 1.34 3.89 14.63
C SER A 131 1.27 4.60 15.98
N LEU A 132 1.56 5.90 16.02
CA LEU A 132 1.40 6.72 17.24
C LEU A 132 -0.07 6.85 17.65
N ALA A 133 -0.97 7.08 16.69
CA ALA A 133 -2.41 7.09 16.95
C ALA A 133 -2.89 5.76 17.54
N TYR A 134 -2.41 4.64 17.01
CA TYR A 134 -2.72 3.33 17.53
C TYR A 134 -2.31 3.17 19.00
N ILE A 135 -1.11 3.60 19.35
CA ILE A 135 -0.62 3.55 20.74
C ILE A 135 -1.50 4.40 21.65
N GLN A 136 -1.91 5.59 21.21
CA GLN A 136 -2.78 6.45 22.00
C GLN A 136 -4.20 5.91 22.15
N LEU A 137 -4.75 5.31 21.11
CA LEU A 137 -6.10 4.75 21.12
C LEU A 137 -6.16 3.40 21.81
N TYR A 138 -5.23 2.49 21.45
CA TYR A 138 -5.27 1.07 21.82
C TYR A 138 -4.13 0.63 22.71
N GLY A 139 -3.19 1.51 23.08
CA GLY A 139 -2.09 1.22 23.98
C GLY A 139 -2.55 0.71 25.35
N ARG A 140 -1.61 0.26 26.21
CA ARG A 140 -1.91 -0.24 27.57
C ARG A 140 -2.72 0.76 28.42
N ARG A 141 -2.57 2.06 28.17
CA ARG A 141 -3.34 3.16 28.78
C ARG A 141 -4.08 3.95 27.70
N GLY A 142 -4.47 3.28 26.62
CA GLY A 142 -5.14 3.89 25.47
C GLY A 142 -6.53 4.43 25.81
N TRP A 143 -6.97 5.39 25.04
CA TRP A 143 -8.26 6.04 25.23
C TRP A 143 -9.42 5.05 25.07
N ILE A 144 -9.34 4.13 24.10
CA ILE A 144 -10.41 3.15 23.86
C ILE A 144 -10.24 1.94 24.77
N THR A 145 -9.06 1.31 24.79
CA THR A 145 -8.88 0.05 25.52
C THR A 145 -8.98 0.22 27.02
N TYR A 146 -8.25 1.17 27.58
CA TYR A 146 -8.19 1.33 29.04
C TYR A 146 -9.29 2.25 29.60
N ARG A 147 -9.53 3.40 28.96
CA ARG A 147 -10.47 4.40 29.54
C ARG A 147 -11.92 4.11 29.19
N LEU A 148 -12.21 3.68 27.95
CA LEU A 148 -13.59 3.44 27.52
C LEU A 148 -14.03 2.01 27.84
N LEU A 149 -13.20 1.02 27.53
CA LEU A 149 -13.56 -0.40 27.65
C LEU A 149 -13.03 -1.04 28.94
N HIS A 150 -12.20 -0.35 29.73
CA HIS A 150 -11.55 -0.85 30.95
C HIS A 150 -10.80 -2.18 30.74
N LEU A 151 -10.27 -2.41 29.53
CA LEU A 151 -9.55 -3.62 29.16
C LEU A 151 -8.04 -3.40 29.32
N SER A 152 -7.35 -4.33 29.99
CA SER A 152 -5.88 -4.35 30.11
C SER A 152 -5.24 -5.23 29.03
N LEU A 153 -5.52 -4.95 27.77
CA LEU A 153 -4.95 -5.69 26.63
C LEU A 153 -3.52 -5.22 26.33
N ASN A 154 -2.70 -6.14 25.86
CA ASN A 154 -1.39 -5.80 25.31
C ASN A 154 -1.49 -5.69 23.78
N PRO A 155 -1.57 -4.47 23.22
CA PRO A 155 -1.71 -4.28 21.78
C PRO A 155 -0.40 -4.44 21.02
N TYR A 156 0.73 -4.55 21.75
CA TYR A 156 2.08 -4.69 21.17
C TYR A 156 2.36 -6.14 20.82
N ASN A 157 1.86 -6.58 19.69
CA ASN A 157 2.00 -7.95 19.21
C ASN A 157 1.78 -8.05 17.70
N ARG A 158 1.94 -9.26 17.13
CA ARG A 158 1.73 -9.53 15.70
C ARG A 158 0.37 -9.10 15.16
N TRP A 159 -0.70 -9.21 15.95
CA TRP A 159 -2.05 -8.83 15.52
C TRP A 159 -2.22 -7.33 15.42
N GLY A 160 -1.60 -6.58 16.33
CA GLY A 160 -1.51 -5.12 16.26
C GLY A 160 -0.80 -4.67 14.99
N VAL A 161 0.33 -5.30 14.63
CA VAL A 161 1.06 -5.03 13.39
C VAL A 161 0.18 -5.31 12.17
N ILE A 162 -0.47 -6.48 12.10
CA ILE A 162 -1.37 -6.85 10.99
C ILE A 162 -2.50 -5.83 10.84
N LEU A 163 -3.17 -5.47 11.93
CA LEU A 163 -4.28 -4.52 11.90
C LEU A 163 -3.83 -3.16 11.36
N MET A 164 -2.72 -2.65 11.88
CA MET A 164 -2.22 -1.32 11.50
C MET A 164 -1.73 -1.25 10.06
N GLN A 165 -0.94 -2.23 9.63
CA GLN A 165 -0.54 -2.32 8.22
C GLN A 165 -1.76 -2.44 7.31
N SER A 166 -2.75 -3.28 7.69
CA SER A 166 -3.96 -3.45 6.90
C SER A 166 -4.71 -2.14 6.70
N ILE A 167 -4.92 -1.38 7.77
CA ILE A 167 -5.61 -0.09 7.69
C ILE A 167 -4.82 0.92 6.85
N SER A 168 -3.49 0.95 7.01
CA SER A 168 -2.61 1.88 6.28
C SER A 168 -2.54 1.60 4.77
N PHE A 169 -2.78 0.36 4.33
CA PHE A 169 -2.74 0.01 2.91
C PHE A 169 -4.08 0.18 2.19
N VAL A 170 -5.19 0.24 2.95
CA VAL A 170 -6.54 0.39 2.37
C VAL A 170 -6.69 1.63 1.47
N PRO A 171 -6.24 2.84 1.84
CA PRO A 171 -6.53 4.03 1.05
C PRO A 171 -6.07 3.91 -0.40
N LEU A 172 -4.81 3.51 -0.62
CA LEU A 172 -4.26 3.35 -1.97
C LEU A 172 -4.99 2.27 -2.77
N ASN A 173 -5.20 1.11 -2.16
CA ASN A 173 -5.85 -0.02 -2.81
C ASN A 173 -7.33 0.29 -3.11
N ALA A 174 -8.03 0.96 -2.20
CA ALA A 174 -9.43 1.33 -2.38
C ALA A 174 -9.60 2.38 -3.48
N MET A 175 -8.71 3.37 -3.57
CA MET A 175 -8.70 4.34 -4.66
C MET A 175 -8.44 3.68 -6.02
N PHE A 176 -7.47 2.74 -6.08
CA PHE A 176 -7.21 1.97 -7.28
C PHE A 176 -8.44 1.14 -7.72
N LEU A 177 -9.05 0.41 -6.78
CA LEU A 177 -10.26 -0.38 -7.07
C LEU A 177 -11.45 0.50 -7.43
N SER A 178 -11.64 1.66 -6.77
CA SER A 178 -12.70 2.62 -7.12
C SER A 178 -12.55 3.11 -8.56
N GLY A 179 -11.32 3.44 -8.99
CA GLY A 179 -11.06 3.87 -10.36
C GLY A 179 -11.36 2.78 -11.40
N ILE A 180 -11.25 1.51 -11.06
CA ILE A 180 -11.63 0.39 -11.93
C ILE A 180 -13.14 0.18 -11.92
N LEU A 181 -13.79 0.26 -10.75
CA LEU A 181 -15.23 0.14 -10.61
C LEU A 181 -15.98 1.22 -11.39
N GLU A 182 -15.44 2.44 -11.45
CA GLU A 182 -16.02 3.55 -12.22
C GLU A 182 -15.90 3.37 -13.74
N LYS A 183 -15.03 2.49 -14.21
CA LYS A 183 -14.87 2.16 -15.63
C LYS A 183 -15.76 0.99 -16.08
N LEU A 184 -16.51 0.36 -15.18
CA LEU A 184 -17.42 -0.71 -15.54
C LEU A 184 -18.58 -0.16 -16.38
N ASP A 185 -18.99 -0.95 -17.38
CA ASP A 185 -20.11 -0.59 -18.27
C ASP A 185 -21.44 -0.63 -17.51
N GLU A 186 -22.02 0.57 -17.31
CA GLU A 186 -23.30 0.72 -16.64
C GLU A 186 -24.45 0.10 -17.48
N GLY A 187 -24.31 0.06 -18.80
CA GLY A 187 -25.29 -0.55 -19.70
C GLY A 187 -25.49 -2.04 -19.42
N SER A 188 -24.42 -2.78 -19.27
CA SER A 188 -24.45 -4.19 -18.90
C SER A 188 -25.11 -4.44 -17.54
N LEU A 189 -24.84 -3.56 -16.55
CA LEU A 189 -25.44 -3.66 -15.21
C LEU A 189 -26.95 -3.31 -15.22
N ARG A 190 -27.37 -2.33 -16.07
CA ARG A 190 -28.78 -2.00 -16.26
C ARG A 190 -29.53 -3.13 -16.96
N SER A 191 -28.96 -3.67 -18.05
CA SER A 191 -29.56 -4.79 -18.77
C SER A 191 -29.78 -6.03 -17.88
N ALA A 192 -28.81 -6.35 -17.03
CA ALA A 192 -28.97 -7.44 -16.05
C ALA A 192 -30.13 -7.17 -15.07
N ARG A 193 -30.32 -5.92 -14.68
CA ARG A 193 -31.41 -5.51 -13.79
C ARG A 193 -32.76 -5.58 -14.49
N ASP A 194 -32.83 -5.16 -15.75
CA ASP A 194 -34.04 -5.22 -16.58
C ASP A 194 -34.48 -6.67 -16.84
N LEU A 195 -33.51 -7.61 -16.84
CA LEU A 195 -33.76 -9.05 -16.87
C LEU A 195 -34.14 -9.66 -15.50
N GLY A 196 -34.32 -8.82 -14.46
CA GLY A 196 -34.79 -9.25 -13.15
C GLY A 196 -33.69 -9.70 -12.17
N ALA A 197 -32.40 -9.48 -12.49
CA ALA A 197 -31.32 -9.83 -11.57
C ALA A 197 -31.36 -8.94 -10.32
N SER A 198 -31.30 -9.55 -9.13
CA SER A 198 -31.21 -8.81 -7.87
C SER A 198 -29.85 -8.11 -7.74
N GLY A 199 -29.80 -7.02 -6.95
CA GLY A 199 -28.56 -6.29 -6.71
C GLY A 199 -27.43 -7.19 -6.16
N GLY A 200 -27.76 -8.17 -5.31
CA GLY A 200 -26.80 -9.13 -4.77
C GLY A 200 -26.27 -10.08 -5.86
N ALA A 201 -27.12 -10.54 -6.78
CA ALA A 201 -26.70 -11.36 -7.91
C ALA A 201 -25.76 -10.57 -8.85
N ILE A 202 -26.10 -9.33 -9.18
CA ILE A 202 -25.26 -8.44 -9.99
C ILE A 202 -23.89 -8.23 -9.34
N LEU A 203 -23.88 -7.98 -8.04
CA LEU A 203 -22.63 -7.77 -7.30
C LEU A 203 -21.77 -9.05 -7.31
N ARG A 204 -22.35 -10.21 -7.00
CA ARG A 204 -21.64 -11.49 -6.88
C ARG A 204 -21.22 -12.06 -8.24
N ASP A 205 -22.10 -12.01 -9.22
CA ASP A 205 -21.97 -12.79 -10.47
C ASP A 205 -21.40 -11.94 -11.62
N ILE A 206 -21.45 -10.59 -11.53
CA ILE A 206 -20.95 -9.67 -12.56
C ILE A 206 -19.81 -8.83 -12.00
N VAL A 207 -20.05 -8.01 -10.96
CA VAL A 207 -19.07 -7.02 -10.50
C VAL A 207 -17.85 -7.68 -9.91
N LEU A 208 -18.00 -8.58 -8.93
CA LEU A 208 -16.86 -9.22 -8.26
C LEU A 208 -15.99 -10.06 -9.19
N PRO A 209 -16.53 -10.91 -10.10
CA PRO A 209 -15.70 -11.61 -11.06
C PRO A 209 -14.94 -10.69 -12.01
N LEU A 210 -15.56 -9.59 -12.44
CA LEU A 210 -14.94 -8.64 -13.36
C LEU A 210 -13.77 -7.88 -12.74
N ILE A 211 -13.85 -7.51 -11.47
CA ILE A 211 -12.78 -6.83 -10.75
C ILE A 211 -11.78 -7.79 -10.07
N ARG A 212 -11.99 -9.11 -10.15
CA ARG A 212 -11.14 -10.12 -9.53
C ARG A 212 -9.64 -9.95 -9.87
N PRO A 213 -9.22 -9.68 -11.14
CA PRO A 213 -7.81 -9.46 -11.43
C PRO A 213 -7.23 -8.26 -10.68
N ALA A 214 -7.98 -7.15 -10.60
CA ALA A 214 -7.57 -5.95 -9.88
C ALA A 214 -7.49 -6.19 -8.35
N THR A 215 -8.42 -6.95 -7.81
CA THR A 215 -8.41 -7.35 -6.39
C THR A 215 -7.19 -8.21 -6.06
N LEU A 216 -6.80 -9.13 -6.95
CA LEU A 216 -5.57 -9.92 -6.81
C LEU A 216 -4.31 -9.04 -6.88
N VAL A 217 -4.33 -8.01 -7.72
CA VAL A 217 -3.25 -7.00 -7.76
C VAL A 217 -3.11 -6.29 -6.42
N CYS A 218 -4.22 -5.83 -5.82
CA CYS A 218 -4.19 -5.22 -4.49
C CYS A 218 -3.65 -6.17 -3.41
N LEU A 219 -4.03 -7.44 -3.47
CA LEU A 219 -3.54 -8.45 -2.54
C LEU A 219 -2.02 -8.63 -2.65
N LEU A 220 -1.50 -8.79 -3.88
CA LEU A 220 -0.06 -8.93 -4.11
C LEU A 220 0.72 -7.68 -3.72
N LEU A 221 0.21 -6.50 -4.06
CA LEU A 221 0.82 -5.22 -3.70
C LEU A 221 0.89 -5.05 -2.18
N SER A 222 -0.20 -5.36 -1.48
CA SER A 222 -0.23 -5.31 -0.01
C SER A 222 0.74 -6.28 0.63
N PHE A 223 0.89 -7.49 0.07
CA PHE A 223 1.87 -8.46 0.55
C PHE A 223 3.30 -7.94 0.44
N VAL A 224 3.69 -7.44 -0.75
CA VAL A 224 5.04 -6.90 -0.97
C VAL A 224 5.30 -5.68 -0.07
N ARG A 225 4.33 -4.78 0.06
CA ARG A 225 4.43 -3.62 0.96
C ARG A 225 4.58 -4.04 2.42
N SER A 226 3.87 -5.08 2.86
CA SER A 226 3.99 -5.60 4.22
C SER A 226 5.37 -6.20 4.49
N LEU A 227 5.96 -6.91 3.52
CA LEU A 227 7.32 -7.43 3.64
C LEU A 227 8.37 -6.32 3.78
N ALA A 228 8.14 -5.18 3.13
CA ALA A 228 9.05 -4.04 3.15
C ALA A 228 8.82 -3.08 4.34
N ASP A 229 7.71 -3.22 5.06
CA ASP A 229 7.39 -2.32 6.18
C ASP A 229 8.19 -2.72 7.43
N PHE A 230 9.11 -1.86 7.81
CA PHE A 230 9.86 -1.95 9.06
C PHE A 230 9.29 -1.05 10.15
N GLY A 231 8.62 0.05 9.76
CA GLY A 231 8.19 1.10 10.69
C GLY A 231 7.11 0.63 11.66
N THR A 232 6.07 -0.03 11.16
CA THR A 232 4.98 -0.54 12.00
C THR A 232 5.47 -1.61 12.99
N PRO A 233 6.23 -2.65 12.58
CA PRO A 233 6.76 -3.65 13.52
C PRO A 233 7.68 -3.07 14.58
N ILE A 234 8.54 -2.11 14.26
CA ILE A 234 9.43 -1.47 15.24
C ILE A 234 8.64 -0.74 16.33
N ILE A 235 7.54 -0.06 15.96
CA ILE A 235 6.76 0.76 16.90
C ILE A 235 5.77 -0.10 17.69
N ILE A 236 5.10 -1.06 17.03
CA ILE A 236 3.95 -1.78 17.60
C ILE A 236 4.29 -3.25 17.88
N GLY A 237 5.34 -3.81 17.29
CA GLY A 237 5.64 -5.24 17.42
C GLY A 237 5.94 -5.69 18.86
N GLY A 238 6.53 -4.84 19.69
CA GLY A 238 6.98 -5.21 21.03
C GLY A 238 8.11 -6.24 20.98
N ARG A 239 7.85 -7.48 21.41
CA ARG A 239 8.82 -8.60 21.29
C ARG A 239 8.75 -9.31 19.93
N PHE A 240 7.76 -9.02 19.13
CA PHE A 240 7.57 -9.58 17.81
C PHE A 240 8.33 -8.75 16.79
N SER A 241 9.25 -9.39 16.05
CA SER A 241 10.01 -8.73 15.00
C SER A 241 9.72 -9.34 13.63
N THR A 242 9.92 -8.53 12.60
CA THR A 242 9.90 -8.93 11.19
C THR A 242 11.29 -8.74 10.59
N LEU A 243 11.56 -9.42 9.48
CA LEU A 243 12.88 -9.36 8.85
C LEU A 243 13.24 -7.93 8.40
N ALA A 244 12.27 -7.15 7.91
CA ALA A 244 12.50 -5.74 7.55
C ALA A 244 12.89 -4.87 8.76
N ALA A 245 12.26 -5.11 9.92
CA ALA A 245 12.61 -4.42 11.16
C ALA A 245 14.03 -4.79 11.64
N ASP A 246 14.39 -6.08 11.55
CA ASP A 246 15.72 -6.53 11.92
C ASP A 246 16.79 -6.00 10.95
N ILE A 247 16.51 -5.93 9.63
CA ILE A 247 17.39 -5.29 8.64
C ILE A 247 17.66 -3.83 9.05
N TYR A 248 16.60 -3.08 9.36
CA TYR A 248 16.76 -1.69 9.78
C TYR A 248 17.66 -1.55 11.02
N LEU A 249 17.46 -2.43 12.01
CA LEU A 249 18.28 -2.44 13.23
C LEU A 249 19.74 -2.84 12.93
N GLN A 250 19.98 -3.77 12.00
CA GLN A 250 21.34 -4.14 11.60
C GLN A 250 22.06 -2.98 10.92
N VAL A 251 21.37 -2.22 10.05
CA VAL A 251 21.97 -1.07 9.37
C VAL A 251 22.19 0.09 10.32
N VAL A 252 21.15 0.51 11.05
CA VAL A 252 21.19 1.76 11.84
C VAL A 252 21.80 1.53 13.22
N GLY A 253 21.52 0.39 13.84
CA GLY A 253 21.98 0.07 15.21
C GLY A 253 23.38 -0.52 15.26
N TYR A 254 23.71 -1.42 14.33
CA TYR A 254 24.96 -2.19 14.35
C TYR A 254 25.93 -1.84 13.22
N SER A 255 25.50 -1.08 12.22
CA SER A 255 26.28 -0.74 11.01
C SER A 255 26.79 -1.98 10.24
N ASP A 256 26.13 -3.13 10.40
CA ASP A 256 26.48 -4.40 9.76
C ASP A 256 25.81 -4.47 8.36
N LEU A 257 26.51 -3.93 7.37
CA LEU A 257 26.01 -3.84 6.01
C LEU A 257 26.07 -5.20 5.26
N GLU A 258 26.98 -6.09 5.62
CA GLU A 258 27.11 -7.39 4.95
C GLU A 258 25.93 -8.30 5.33
N LYS A 259 25.68 -8.41 6.62
CA LYS A 259 24.57 -9.19 7.16
C LYS A 259 23.21 -8.64 6.73
N SER A 260 23.02 -7.32 6.81
CA SER A 260 21.79 -6.68 6.34
C SER A 260 21.55 -6.85 4.83
N SER A 261 22.63 -6.88 4.03
CA SER A 261 22.54 -7.15 2.59
C SER A 261 22.08 -8.59 2.33
N ALA A 262 22.62 -9.57 3.03
CA ALA A 262 22.17 -10.96 2.94
C ALA A 262 20.70 -11.14 3.38
N MET A 263 20.31 -10.48 4.48
CA MET A 263 18.91 -10.49 4.94
C MET A 263 17.97 -9.89 3.90
N ASN A 264 18.39 -8.81 3.22
CA ASN A 264 17.59 -8.12 2.19
C ASN A 264 17.32 -9.01 0.96
N MET A 265 18.25 -9.93 0.60
CA MET A 265 18.04 -10.89 -0.46
C MET A 265 16.85 -11.81 -0.19
N PHE A 266 16.61 -12.21 1.08
CA PHE A 266 15.43 -13.00 1.45
C PHE A 266 14.11 -12.26 1.27
N LEU A 267 14.09 -10.92 1.27
CA LEU A 267 12.91 -10.12 0.95
C LEU A 267 12.81 -9.81 -0.55
N LEU A 268 13.95 -9.65 -1.22
CA LEU A 268 14.01 -9.30 -2.63
C LEU A 268 13.49 -10.44 -3.53
N VAL A 269 13.90 -11.69 -3.27
CA VAL A 269 13.50 -12.85 -4.08
C VAL A 269 11.98 -13.05 -4.13
N PRO A 270 11.25 -13.12 -3.00
CA PRO A 270 9.79 -13.15 -3.03
C PRO A 270 9.18 -11.95 -3.77
N SER A 271 9.71 -10.74 -3.54
CA SER A 271 9.20 -9.53 -4.17
C SER A 271 9.31 -9.57 -5.71
N ILE A 272 10.41 -10.09 -6.23
CA ILE A 272 10.59 -10.29 -7.69
C ILE A 272 9.59 -11.31 -8.22
N ILE A 273 9.40 -12.43 -7.54
CA ILE A 273 8.42 -13.46 -7.94
C ILE A 273 7.01 -12.86 -8.00
N PHE A 274 6.62 -12.13 -6.95
CA PHE A 274 5.32 -11.47 -6.89
C PHE A 274 5.18 -10.37 -7.95
N PHE A 275 6.25 -9.66 -8.31
CA PHE A 275 6.23 -8.69 -9.40
C PHE A 275 5.86 -9.33 -10.74
N PHE A 276 6.43 -10.47 -11.07
CA PHE A 276 6.07 -11.18 -12.31
C PHE A 276 4.62 -11.67 -12.30
N ILE A 277 4.15 -12.17 -11.17
CA ILE A 277 2.74 -12.57 -10.99
C ILE A 277 1.83 -11.32 -11.14
N TYR A 278 2.17 -10.22 -10.50
CA TYR A 278 1.48 -8.93 -10.63
C TYR A 278 1.37 -8.49 -12.08
N ARG A 279 2.49 -8.49 -12.81
CA ARG A 279 2.55 -8.11 -14.23
C ARG A 279 1.66 -9.00 -15.11
N ALA A 280 1.64 -10.30 -14.84
CA ALA A 280 0.77 -11.24 -15.56
C ALA A 280 -0.72 -10.98 -15.30
N LEU A 281 -1.08 -10.62 -14.08
CA LEU A 281 -2.46 -10.30 -13.68
C LEU A 281 -2.91 -8.94 -14.24
N MET A 282 -2.06 -7.90 -14.22
CA MET A 282 -2.37 -6.58 -14.78
C MET A 282 -2.67 -6.66 -16.27
N ARG A 283 -1.88 -7.41 -17.04
CA ARG A 283 -2.15 -7.62 -18.47
C ARG A 283 -3.52 -8.24 -18.74
N ARG A 284 -4.05 -9.04 -17.82
CA ARG A 284 -5.40 -9.59 -17.92
C ARG A 284 -6.47 -8.55 -17.57
N SER A 285 -6.21 -7.72 -16.56
CA SER A 285 -7.11 -6.64 -16.15
C SER A 285 -7.29 -5.58 -17.24
N ASP A 286 -6.21 -5.17 -17.89
CA ASP A 286 -6.24 -4.16 -18.97
C ASP A 286 -7.07 -4.59 -20.18
N LYS A 287 -7.09 -5.91 -20.47
CA LYS A 287 -7.93 -6.46 -21.55
C LYS A 287 -9.43 -6.35 -21.25
N LEU A 288 -9.80 -6.38 -19.98
CA LEU A 288 -11.22 -6.28 -19.55
C LEU A 288 -11.72 -4.83 -19.56
N THR A 289 -10.82 -3.85 -19.43
CA THR A 289 -11.18 -2.42 -19.39
C THR A 289 -11.10 -1.70 -20.74
N LYS A 290 -10.43 -2.28 -21.74
CA LYS A 290 -10.23 -1.69 -23.09
C LYS A 290 -11.50 -1.48 -23.94
N GLY A 291 -12.67 -1.89 -23.49
CA GLY A 291 -13.94 -1.74 -24.22
C GLY A 291 -14.96 -0.84 -23.55
N SER A 292 -14.73 -0.42 -22.32
CA SER A 292 -15.74 0.29 -21.53
C SER A 292 -15.57 1.81 -21.65
N ARG A 293 -16.61 2.49 -22.15
CA ARG A 293 -16.72 3.96 -22.02
C ARG A 293 -16.91 4.26 -20.54
N ALA A 294 -16.07 5.16 -19.99
CA ALA A 294 -16.19 5.61 -18.62
C ALA A 294 -17.62 6.09 -18.33
N SER A 295 -18.29 5.46 -17.39
CA SER A 295 -19.62 5.87 -16.95
C SER A 295 -19.49 7.13 -16.10
N GLN A 296 -20.10 8.23 -16.56
CA GLN A 296 -20.14 9.48 -15.78
C GLN A 296 -21.12 9.42 -14.60
N GLY A 297 -21.89 8.32 -14.43
CA GLY A 297 -23.00 8.19 -13.48
C GLY A 297 -22.74 7.35 -12.22
N GLY A 298 -21.57 6.74 -12.07
CA GLY A 298 -21.28 5.77 -10.99
C GLY A 298 -21.83 4.37 -11.31
N LEU A 299 -21.62 3.41 -10.39
CA LEU A 299 -21.91 1.98 -10.61
C LEU A 299 -23.41 1.66 -10.76
N GLY A 300 -24.31 2.63 -10.56
CA GLY A 300 -25.75 2.45 -10.63
C GLY A 300 -26.33 1.45 -9.59
N LEU A 301 -25.47 0.79 -8.80
CA LEU A 301 -25.86 -0.12 -7.73
C LEU A 301 -26.08 0.64 -6.41
N THR A 302 -27.04 0.16 -5.62
CA THR A 302 -27.22 0.59 -4.23
C THR A 302 -26.90 -0.59 -3.32
N LEU A 303 -25.81 -0.51 -2.58
CA LEU A 303 -25.31 -1.63 -1.74
C LEU A 303 -26.38 -2.20 -0.78
N PRO A 304 -27.25 -1.40 -0.12
CA PRO A 304 -28.31 -1.96 0.72
C PRO A 304 -29.26 -2.92 0.00
N HIS A 305 -29.47 -2.75 -1.30
CA HIS A 305 -30.29 -3.65 -2.11
C HIS A 305 -29.55 -4.92 -2.56
N CYS A 306 -28.25 -5.06 -2.18
CA CYS A 306 -27.46 -6.24 -2.46
C CYS A 306 -27.56 -7.31 -1.35
N GLY A 307 -28.53 -7.22 -0.44
CA GLY A 307 -28.76 -8.18 0.64
C GLY A 307 -27.64 -8.20 1.68
N ALA A 308 -27.46 -9.34 2.35
CA ALA A 308 -26.48 -9.51 3.44
C ALA A 308 -25.04 -9.15 3.03
N MET A 309 -24.65 -9.46 1.78
CA MET A 309 -23.31 -9.14 1.28
C MET A 309 -23.10 -7.61 1.18
N GLY A 310 -24.09 -6.87 0.69
CA GLY A 310 -24.01 -5.40 0.63
C GLY A 310 -23.93 -4.77 2.01
N TRP A 311 -24.72 -5.24 2.96
CA TRP A 311 -24.65 -4.78 4.35
C TRP A 311 -23.32 -5.13 5.03
N GLY A 312 -22.77 -6.32 4.77
CA GLY A 312 -21.45 -6.71 5.26
C GLY A 312 -20.35 -5.77 4.74
N MET A 313 -20.38 -5.41 3.47
CA MET A 313 -19.41 -4.46 2.89
C MET A 313 -19.57 -3.04 3.46
N ILE A 314 -20.80 -2.58 3.66
CA ILE A 314 -21.05 -1.29 4.33
C ILE A 314 -20.51 -1.32 5.76
N ALA A 315 -20.76 -2.37 6.52
CA ALA A 315 -20.28 -2.50 7.90
C ALA A 315 -18.75 -2.47 7.98
N LEU A 316 -18.06 -3.27 7.14
CA LEU A 316 -16.59 -3.29 7.08
C LEU A 316 -16.01 -1.93 6.68
N SER A 317 -16.59 -1.29 5.67
CA SER A 317 -16.18 0.05 5.24
C SER A 317 -16.41 1.09 6.33
N THR A 318 -17.54 1.03 7.03
CA THR A 318 -17.84 1.94 8.14
C THR A 318 -16.83 1.77 9.27
N VAL A 319 -16.50 0.53 9.65
CA VAL A 319 -15.45 0.25 10.66
C VAL A 319 -14.12 0.87 10.22
N PHE A 320 -13.71 0.68 8.96
CA PHE A 320 -12.49 1.28 8.43
C PHE A 320 -12.52 2.82 8.51
N PHE A 321 -13.56 3.48 8.00
CA PHE A 321 -13.65 4.94 8.02
C PHE A 321 -13.70 5.50 9.46
N VAL A 322 -14.43 4.85 10.36
CA VAL A 322 -14.46 5.23 11.78
C VAL A 322 -13.05 5.11 12.39
N MET A 323 -12.33 4.00 12.13
CA MET A 323 -10.98 3.83 12.66
C MET A 323 -10.02 4.90 12.13
N ILE A 324 -10.07 5.24 10.85
CA ILE A 324 -9.25 6.30 10.27
C ILE A 324 -9.57 7.66 10.90
N VAL A 325 -10.84 8.02 10.98
CA VAL A 325 -11.27 9.30 11.60
C VAL A 325 -10.84 9.38 13.06
N LEU A 326 -10.99 8.30 13.82
CA LEU A 326 -10.53 8.23 15.20
C LEU A 326 -9.00 8.37 15.31
N GLN A 327 -8.23 7.74 14.43
CA GLN A 327 -6.77 7.84 14.42
C GLN A 327 -6.32 9.28 14.19
N TYR A 328 -6.79 9.93 13.13
CA TYR A 328 -6.41 11.31 12.81
C TYR A 328 -6.97 12.32 13.81
N GLY A 329 -8.20 12.10 14.26
CA GLY A 329 -8.80 12.91 15.34
C GLY A 329 -7.99 12.82 16.65
N CYS A 330 -7.54 11.62 17.01
CA CYS A 330 -6.70 11.40 18.18
C CYS A 330 -5.35 12.12 18.06
N VAL A 331 -4.68 12.00 16.92
CA VAL A 331 -3.40 12.69 16.68
C VAL A 331 -3.59 14.21 16.74
N PHE A 332 -4.61 14.72 16.07
CA PHE A 332 -4.91 16.15 16.09
C PHE A 332 -5.18 16.65 17.52
N LEU A 333 -6.04 15.97 18.26
CA LEU A 333 -6.37 16.32 19.65
C LEU A 333 -5.14 16.21 20.58
N SER A 334 -4.25 15.24 20.34
CA SER A 334 -3.04 15.07 21.16
C SER A 334 -2.08 16.25 21.07
N GLY A 335 -2.10 16.99 19.95
CA GLY A 335 -1.33 18.23 19.80
C GLY A 335 -1.80 19.37 20.73
N PHE A 336 -3.02 19.27 21.26
CA PHE A 336 -3.62 20.27 22.15
C PHE A 336 -3.84 19.77 23.59
N LEU A 337 -3.56 18.50 23.87
CA LEU A 337 -3.82 17.87 25.17
C LEU A 337 -2.53 17.41 25.83
N LYS A 338 -2.23 17.98 27.00
CA LYS A 338 -1.16 17.51 27.89
C LYS A 338 -1.74 16.56 28.94
N SER A 339 -1.16 15.36 29.03
CA SER A 339 -1.52 14.42 30.09
C SER A 339 -0.54 14.53 31.25
N THR A 340 -1.02 14.99 32.40
CA THR A 340 -0.23 15.03 33.63
C THR A 340 -0.94 14.16 34.67
N LYS A 341 -0.27 13.07 35.13
CA LYS A 341 -0.81 12.10 36.12
C LYS A 341 -2.22 11.57 35.75
N GLY A 342 -2.52 11.44 34.45
CA GLY A 342 -3.82 10.92 33.98
C GLY A 342 -4.92 11.96 33.78
N VAL A 343 -4.67 13.22 34.14
CA VAL A 343 -5.60 14.35 33.88
C VAL A 343 -5.15 15.04 32.58
N TYR A 344 -6.11 15.28 31.67
CA TYR A 344 -5.84 16.02 30.43
C TYR A 344 -6.15 17.50 30.66
N SER A 345 -5.19 18.33 30.28
CA SER A 345 -5.34 19.79 30.26
C SER A 345 -5.07 20.30 28.83
N PHE A 346 -5.82 21.31 28.42
CA PHE A 346 -5.56 22.00 27.15
C PHE A 346 -4.22 22.76 27.22
N THR A 347 -3.40 22.64 26.19
CA THR A 347 -2.11 23.32 26.11
C THR A 347 -1.72 23.65 24.69
N LEU A 348 -1.09 24.79 24.49
CA LEU A 348 -0.41 25.16 23.23
C LEU A 348 1.12 25.00 23.34
N GLN A 349 1.62 24.46 24.46
CA GLN A 349 3.06 24.33 24.72
C GLN A 349 3.79 23.51 23.65
N TYR A 350 3.14 22.50 23.07
CA TYR A 350 3.74 21.68 21.98
C TYR A 350 3.94 22.48 20.70
N TRP A 351 3.02 23.41 20.41
CA TRP A 351 3.13 24.32 19.26
C TRP A 351 4.24 25.35 19.45
N ASP A 352 4.38 25.92 20.65
CA ASP A 352 5.48 26.81 20.99
C ASP A 352 6.84 26.10 20.90
N GLN A 353 6.94 24.86 21.42
CA GLN A 353 8.15 24.04 21.28
C GLN A 353 8.46 23.72 19.81
N LEU A 354 7.44 23.42 18.99
CA LEU A 354 7.63 23.16 17.56
C LEU A 354 8.21 24.37 16.85
N TRP A 355 7.70 25.59 17.15
CA TRP A 355 8.23 26.81 16.57
C TRP A 355 9.67 27.11 17.00
N ARG A 356 10.00 26.92 18.27
CA ARG A 356 11.33 27.20 18.81
C ARG A 356 12.39 26.21 18.35
N ILE A 357 12.07 24.92 18.32
CA ILE A 357 13.07 23.86 18.11
C ILE A 357 12.94 23.26 16.70
N GLY A 358 11.73 23.12 16.19
CA GLY A 358 11.41 22.36 14.98
C GLY A 358 11.22 23.19 13.71
N SER A 359 11.15 24.54 13.81
CA SER A 359 10.83 25.41 12.66
C SER A 359 11.82 25.25 11.51
N SER A 360 13.12 25.19 11.80
CA SER A 360 14.17 25.02 10.78
C SER A 360 14.07 23.67 10.09
N THR A 361 13.79 22.61 10.83
CA THR A 361 13.62 21.25 10.28
C THR A 361 12.35 21.14 9.44
N MET A 362 11.26 21.78 9.89
CA MET A 362 10.00 21.83 9.15
C MET A 362 10.16 22.59 7.83
N LEU A 363 10.81 23.75 7.86
CA LEU A 363 11.09 24.53 6.64
C LEU A 363 11.96 23.76 5.65
N ARG A 364 13.03 23.11 6.11
CA ARG A 364 13.87 22.24 5.26
C ARG A 364 13.06 21.08 4.64
N SER A 365 12.16 20.47 5.41
CA SER A 365 11.31 19.38 4.88
C SER A 365 10.38 19.89 3.78
N VAL A 366 9.80 21.09 3.93
CA VAL A 366 8.98 21.72 2.89
C VAL A 366 9.83 22.10 1.67
N GLU A 367 11.02 22.68 1.88
CA GLU A 367 11.96 23.01 0.82
C GLU A 367 12.33 21.77 -0.01
N TYR A 368 12.74 20.68 0.65
CA TYR A 368 13.07 19.42 -0.03
C TYR A 368 11.86 18.82 -0.77
N ALA A 369 10.67 18.88 -0.18
CA ALA A 369 9.45 18.41 -0.82
C ALA A 369 9.14 19.20 -2.10
N LEU A 370 9.33 20.54 -2.09
CA LEU A 370 9.15 21.39 -3.27
C LEU A 370 10.19 21.06 -4.35
N ILE A 371 11.47 20.97 -3.98
CA ILE A 371 12.56 20.64 -4.92
C ILE A 371 12.29 19.27 -5.57
N VAL A 372 11.98 18.25 -4.76
CA VAL A 372 11.70 16.90 -5.27
C VAL A 372 10.44 16.87 -6.13
N SER A 373 9.40 17.61 -5.76
CA SER A 373 8.16 17.68 -6.55
C SER A 373 8.42 18.31 -7.93
N ILE A 374 9.14 19.43 -7.99
CA ILE A 374 9.47 20.12 -9.25
C ILE A 374 10.41 19.22 -10.09
N ALA A 375 11.51 18.76 -9.50
CA ALA A 375 12.46 17.90 -10.21
C ALA A 375 11.82 16.60 -10.69
N GLY A 376 11.01 15.94 -9.85
CA GLY A 376 10.29 14.72 -10.21
C GLY A 376 9.29 14.93 -11.34
N THR A 377 8.58 16.06 -11.36
CA THR A 377 7.63 16.38 -12.44
C THR A 377 8.35 16.67 -13.77
N VAL A 378 9.52 17.31 -13.70
CA VAL A 378 10.35 17.57 -14.91
C VAL A 378 10.95 16.26 -15.45
N PHE A 379 11.27 15.32 -14.56
CA PHE A 379 11.86 14.02 -14.93
C PHE A 379 10.83 12.99 -15.41
N ALA A 380 9.55 13.11 -15.03
CA ALA A 380 8.46 12.20 -15.40
C ALA A 380 7.83 12.57 -16.75
#